data_ede588b7b879b4e342d04dfd141412fc
#
_entry.id   ede588b7b879b4e342d04dfd141412fc
#
_cell.length_a   1.000
_cell.length_b   1.000
_cell.length_c   1.000
_cell.angle_alpha   90.00
_cell.angle_beta   90.00
_cell.angle_gamma   90.00
#
_symmetry.space_group_name_H-M   'P 1'
#
loop_
_entity.id
_entity.type
_entity.pdbx_description
1 polymer ?
#
loop_
_entity_poly.entity_id
_entity_poly.type
_entity_poly.pdbx_seq_one_letter_code
_entity_poly.pdbx_strand_id
1 'polypeptide(L)'
;MKPIGQSIFNNHLFLKKLSFTKSDRKRRQLLRLATNEELLAIIEIALNILKGRFELSPRQKYQLLPYASTIRQISRAKTPKGIKKVLQTGGGLSILPALIAPVIVEIIRSISSREA
;
A
#
# COMPACT_ATOMS: atom_id res chain seq x y z
N MET A 1 0.94 17.38 12.26
CA MET A 1 0.98 16.36 11.20
C MET A 1 0.15 15.16 11.61
N LYS A 2 -0.70 14.73 10.72
CA LYS A 2 -1.52 13.58 11.02
C LYS A 2 -0.68 12.30 10.89
N PRO A 3 -0.64 11.44 11.91
CA PRO A 3 0.18 10.23 11.83
C PRO A 3 -0.37 9.26 10.79
N ILE A 4 0.50 8.34 10.37
CA ILE A 4 0.10 7.22 9.54
C ILE A 4 -0.98 6.45 10.29
N GLY A 5 -1.99 5.93 9.58
CA GLY A 5 -3.02 5.11 10.20
C GLY A 5 -2.43 3.93 10.96
N GLN A 6 -3.06 3.59 12.08
CA GLN A 6 -2.54 2.55 12.96
C GLN A 6 -2.44 1.20 12.25
N SER A 7 -3.40 0.88 11.38
CA SER A 7 -3.37 -0.40 10.66
C SER A 7 -2.17 -0.48 9.72
N ILE A 8 -1.78 0.63 9.09
CA ILE A 8 -0.60 0.67 8.24
C ILE A 8 0.65 0.40 9.06
N PHE A 9 0.78 1.10 10.18
CA PHE A 9 1.94 0.95 11.05
C PHE A 9 2.04 -0.47 11.61
N ASN A 10 0.92 -1.03 12.08
CA ASN A 10 0.90 -2.37 12.67
C ASN A 10 1.27 -3.46 11.67
N ASN A 11 1.09 -3.21 10.38
CA ASN A 11 1.34 -4.20 9.34
C ASN A 11 2.54 -3.84 8.47
N HIS A 12 3.46 -3.01 8.99
CA HIS A 12 4.57 -2.51 8.19
C HIS A 12 5.51 -3.61 7.69
N LEU A 13 5.70 -4.69 8.44
CA LEU A 13 6.57 -5.78 8.00
C LEU A 13 6.00 -6.49 6.77
N PHE A 14 4.68 -6.71 6.76
CA PHE A 14 4.01 -7.26 5.60
C PHE A 14 4.13 -6.32 4.39
N LEU A 15 3.89 -5.02 4.62
CA LEU A 15 3.96 -4.01 3.56
C LEU A 15 5.37 -3.91 2.98
N LYS A 16 6.40 -3.96 3.82
CA LYS A 16 7.79 -3.96 3.36
C LYS A 16 8.07 -5.19 2.49
N LYS A 17 7.65 -6.36 2.95
CA LYS A 17 7.84 -7.60 2.21
C LYS A 17 7.16 -7.53 0.85
N LEU A 18 5.94 -7.04 0.81
CA LEU A 18 5.16 -6.89 -0.42
C LEU A 18 5.83 -5.90 -1.38
N SER A 19 6.33 -4.78 -0.85
CA SER A 19 6.99 -3.74 -1.63
C SER A 19 8.31 -4.21 -2.24
N PHE A 20 9.12 -4.96 -1.50
CA PHE A 20 10.43 -5.39 -1.95
C PHE A 20 10.43 -6.69 -2.74
N THR A 21 9.31 -7.37 -2.81
CA THR A 21 9.18 -8.59 -3.61
C THR A 21 9.12 -8.22 -5.09
N LYS A 22 10.01 -8.78 -5.88
CA LYS A 22 10.14 -8.44 -7.32
C LYS A 22 9.33 -9.33 -8.24
N SER A 23 8.74 -10.39 -7.72
CA SER A 23 8.02 -11.37 -8.51
C SER A 23 6.53 -11.28 -8.27
N ASP A 24 5.74 -11.18 -9.34
CA ASP A 24 4.28 -11.18 -9.25
C ASP A 24 3.76 -12.49 -8.65
N ARG A 25 4.43 -13.60 -8.94
CA ARG A 25 4.07 -14.89 -8.37
C ARG A 25 4.18 -14.87 -6.85
N LYS A 26 5.28 -14.33 -6.33
CA LYS A 26 5.49 -14.22 -4.88
C LYS A 26 4.53 -13.22 -4.24
N ARG A 27 4.24 -12.10 -4.92
CA ARG A 27 3.25 -11.14 -4.43
C ARG A 27 1.87 -11.77 -4.32
N ARG A 28 1.49 -12.55 -5.32
CA ARG A 28 0.22 -13.27 -5.33
C ARG A 28 0.13 -14.22 -4.15
N GLN A 29 1.21 -14.92 -3.85
CA GLN A 29 1.27 -15.84 -2.72
C GLN A 29 1.15 -15.09 -1.39
N LEU A 30 1.88 -13.96 -1.25
CA LEU A 30 1.78 -13.13 -0.05
C LEU A 30 0.35 -12.64 0.17
N LEU A 31 -0.33 -12.21 -0.87
CA LEU A 31 -1.71 -11.75 -0.77
C LEU A 31 -2.66 -12.89 -0.42
N ARG A 32 -2.41 -14.09 -0.94
CA ARG A 32 -3.24 -15.25 -0.64
C ARG A 32 -3.18 -15.60 0.84
N LEU A 33 -2.01 -15.47 1.45
CA LEU A 33 -1.78 -15.82 2.84
C LEU A 33 -1.97 -14.63 3.79
N ALA A 34 -2.26 -13.45 3.27
CA ALA A 34 -2.41 -12.25 4.07
C ALA A 34 -3.60 -12.33 5.02
N THR A 35 -3.43 -11.75 6.20
CA THR A 35 -4.53 -11.60 7.14
C THR A 35 -5.49 -10.52 6.67
N ASN A 36 -6.70 -10.51 7.22
CA ASN A 36 -7.67 -9.47 6.91
C ASN A 36 -7.13 -8.08 7.25
N GLU A 37 -6.42 -7.95 8.37
CA GLU A 37 -5.85 -6.67 8.79
C GLU A 37 -4.77 -6.19 7.82
N GLU A 38 -3.95 -7.11 7.31
CA GLU A 38 -2.93 -6.78 6.32
C GLU A 38 -3.55 -6.27 5.03
N LEU A 39 -4.63 -6.90 4.59
CA LEU A 39 -5.34 -6.47 3.38
C LEU A 39 -6.02 -5.13 3.57
N LEU A 40 -6.62 -4.89 4.74
CA LEU A 40 -7.24 -3.60 5.04
C LEU A 40 -6.20 -2.47 5.10
N ALA A 41 -4.96 -2.77 5.50
CA ALA A 41 -3.88 -1.79 5.48
C ALA A 41 -3.62 -1.29 4.05
N ILE A 42 -3.69 -2.17 3.05
CA ILE A 42 -3.53 -1.76 1.64
C ILE A 42 -4.64 -0.80 1.23
N ILE A 43 -5.87 -1.07 1.63
CA ILE A 43 -7.01 -0.17 1.34
C ILE A 43 -6.76 1.19 1.96
N GLU A 44 -6.29 1.23 3.20
CA GLU A 44 -6.03 2.48 3.90
C GLU A 44 -4.92 3.29 3.22
N ILE A 45 -3.89 2.62 2.69
CA ILE A 45 -2.85 3.31 1.91
C ILE A 45 -3.46 4.02 0.71
N ALA A 46 -4.29 3.32 -0.05
CA ALA A 46 -4.93 3.90 -1.23
C ALA A 46 -5.79 5.11 -0.86
N LEU A 47 -6.56 5.00 0.22
CA LEU A 47 -7.38 6.13 0.71
C LEU A 47 -6.52 7.33 1.08
N ASN A 48 -5.40 7.10 1.79
CA ASN A 48 -4.53 8.19 2.21
C ASN A 48 -3.84 8.85 1.03
N ILE A 49 -3.50 8.11 -0.01
CA ILE A 49 -2.93 8.68 -1.23
C ILE A 49 -3.96 9.58 -1.91
N LEU A 50 -5.20 9.10 -2.05
CA LEU A 50 -6.26 9.89 -2.69
C LEU A 50 -6.60 11.15 -1.90
N LYS A 51 -6.46 11.11 -0.58
CA LYS A 51 -6.71 12.26 0.29
C LYS A 51 -5.51 13.19 0.44
N GLY A 52 -4.39 12.89 -0.24
CA GLY A 52 -3.19 13.72 -0.19
C GLY A 52 -2.48 13.72 1.14
N ARG A 53 -2.60 12.65 1.92
CA ARG A 53 -1.98 12.57 3.25
C ARG A 53 -0.52 12.17 3.24
N PHE A 54 0.00 11.67 2.13
CA PHE A 54 1.41 11.36 1.96
C PHE A 54 2.06 12.43 1.09
N GLU A 55 3.27 12.84 1.46
CA GLU A 55 4.10 13.68 0.60
C GLU A 55 4.69 12.81 -0.51
N LEU A 56 4.16 12.97 -1.70
CA LEU A 56 4.67 12.26 -2.86
C LEU A 56 5.65 13.16 -3.62
N SER A 57 6.83 12.62 -3.95
CA SER A 57 7.75 13.30 -4.84
C SER A 57 7.12 13.38 -6.24
N PRO A 58 7.58 14.30 -7.11
CA PRO A 58 7.10 14.34 -8.50
C PRO A 58 7.25 13.00 -9.21
N ARG A 59 8.34 12.28 -8.94
CA ARG A 59 8.59 10.97 -9.53
C ARG A 59 7.55 9.95 -9.06
N GLN A 60 7.21 9.95 -7.78
CA GLN A 60 6.22 9.04 -7.23
C GLN A 60 4.84 9.33 -7.80
N LYS A 61 4.47 10.61 -7.93
CA LYS A 61 3.21 11.02 -8.55
C LYS A 61 3.13 10.53 -10.00
N TYR A 62 4.22 10.67 -10.72
CA TYR A 62 4.30 10.24 -12.11
C TYR A 62 4.14 8.73 -12.24
N GLN A 63 4.77 7.98 -11.34
CA GLN A 63 4.67 6.52 -11.33
C GLN A 63 3.26 6.02 -11.02
N LEU A 64 2.52 6.74 -10.19
CA LEU A 64 1.17 6.35 -9.78
C LEU A 64 0.08 6.82 -10.73
N LEU A 65 0.36 7.84 -11.54
CA LEU A 65 -0.63 8.44 -12.42
C LEU A 65 -1.32 7.44 -13.36
N PRO A 66 -0.58 6.52 -14.04
CA PRO A 66 -1.24 5.53 -14.91
C PRO A 66 -2.18 4.59 -14.17
N TYR A 67 -2.04 4.49 -12.85
CA TYR A 67 -2.81 3.56 -12.02
C TYR A 67 -3.90 4.25 -11.20
N ALA A 68 -4.24 5.49 -11.53
CA ALA A 68 -5.24 6.25 -10.77
C ALA A 68 -6.56 5.47 -10.63
N SER A 69 -7.01 4.83 -11.69
CA SER A 69 -8.24 4.04 -11.67
C SER A 69 -8.12 2.85 -10.71
N THR A 70 -6.99 2.14 -10.75
CA THR A 70 -6.74 1.00 -9.87
C THR A 70 -6.71 1.44 -8.40
N ILE A 71 -6.06 2.56 -8.11
CA ILE A 71 -6.00 3.10 -6.75
C ILE A 71 -7.41 3.40 -6.23
N ARG A 72 -8.26 3.99 -7.07
CA ARG A 72 -9.65 4.24 -6.69
C ARG A 72 -10.42 2.95 -6.43
N GLN A 73 -10.20 1.93 -7.24
CA GLN A 73 -10.82 0.62 -7.02
C GLN A 73 -10.38 0.00 -5.70
N ILE A 74 -9.09 0.09 -5.38
CA ILE A 74 -8.56 -0.41 -4.11
C ILE A 74 -9.23 0.33 -2.95
N SER A 75 -9.34 1.66 -3.04
CA SER A 75 -9.94 2.47 -1.97
C SER A 75 -11.41 2.15 -1.74
N ARG A 76 -12.10 1.66 -2.77
CA ARG A 76 -13.52 1.30 -2.69
C ARG A 76 -13.74 -0.15 -2.27
N ALA A 77 -12.71 -0.96 -2.27
CA ALA A 77 -12.82 -2.36 -1.84
C ALA A 77 -12.96 -2.39 -0.32
N LYS A 78 -14.18 -2.53 0.17
CA LYS A 78 -14.47 -2.42 1.61
C LYS A 78 -14.18 -3.66 2.40
N THR A 79 -13.84 -4.75 1.73
CA THR A 79 -13.62 -6.06 2.37
C THR A 79 -12.30 -6.67 1.92
N PRO A 80 -11.71 -7.55 2.75
CA PRO A 80 -10.50 -8.28 2.35
C PRO A 80 -10.69 -9.06 1.05
N LYS A 81 -11.84 -9.67 0.86
CA LYS A 81 -12.14 -10.41 -0.36
C LYS A 81 -12.17 -9.48 -1.57
N GLY A 82 -12.76 -8.30 -1.42
CA GLY A 82 -12.83 -7.31 -2.49
C GLY A 82 -11.45 -6.82 -2.91
N ILE A 83 -10.57 -6.53 -1.94
CA ILE A 83 -9.21 -6.07 -2.27
C ILE A 83 -8.40 -7.17 -2.96
N LYS A 84 -8.53 -8.42 -2.55
CA LYS A 84 -7.86 -9.53 -3.22
C LYS A 84 -8.26 -9.60 -4.69
N LYS A 85 -9.55 -9.44 -4.97
CA LYS A 85 -10.07 -9.48 -6.33
C LYS A 85 -9.48 -8.36 -7.17
N VAL A 86 -9.45 -7.13 -6.66
CA VAL A 86 -8.89 -5.98 -7.38
C VAL A 86 -7.42 -6.19 -7.68
N LEU A 87 -6.64 -6.66 -6.69
CA LEU A 87 -5.21 -6.83 -6.84
C LEU A 87 -4.83 -7.98 -7.79
N GLN A 88 -5.67 -9.00 -7.88
CA GLN A 88 -5.40 -10.17 -8.72
C GLN A 88 -5.88 -10.01 -10.15
N THR A 89 -6.64 -8.95 -10.45
CA THR A 89 -7.13 -8.67 -11.80
C THR A 89 -6.56 -7.35 -12.30
N GLY A 90 -6.43 -7.22 -13.61
CA GLY A 90 -6.13 -5.95 -14.26
C GLY A 90 -4.82 -5.26 -13.87
N GLY A 91 -3.77 -6.02 -13.54
CA GLY A 91 -2.45 -5.45 -13.28
C GLY A 91 -2.26 -4.84 -11.90
N GLY A 92 -3.20 -5.09 -10.97
CA GLY A 92 -3.11 -4.56 -9.61
C GLY A 92 -1.86 -4.99 -8.85
N LEU A 93 -1.29 -6.15 -9.19
CA LEU A 93 -0.07 -6.62 -8.53
C LEU A 93 1.14 -5.74 -8.84
N SER A 94 1.22 -5.23 -10.07
CA SER A 94 2.36 -4.42 -10.52
C SER A 94 2.43 -3.06 -9.85
N ILE A 95 1.31 -2.53 -9.38
CA ILE A 95 1.27 -1.23 -8.73
C ILE A 95 1.80 -1.27 -7.29
N LEU A 96 1.80 -2.44 -6.65
CA LEU A 96 2.05 -2.53 -5.21
C LEU A 96 3.38 -1.90 -4.78
N PRO A 97 4.52 -2.11 -5.44
CA PRO A 97 5.74 -1.44 -5.02
C PRO A 97 5.64 0.09 -5.06
N ALA A 98 5.07 0.64 -6.13
CA ALA A 98 4.92 2.09 -6.26
C ALA A 98 3.92 2.67 -5.26
N LEU A 99 2.86 1.91 -4.97
CA LEU A 99 1.83 2.32 -4.01
C LEU A 99 2.37 2.35 -2.59
N ILE A 100 3.18 1.38 -2.22
CA ILE A 100 3.65 1.20 -0.85
C ILE A 100 4.91 2.02 -0.55
N ALA A 101 5.72 2.35 -1.57
CA ALA A 101 6.98 3.07 -1.36
C ALA A 101 6.85 4.33 -0.50
N PRO A 102 5.88 5.24 -0.71
CA PRO A 102 5.74 6.42 0.15
C PRO A 102 5.46 6.06 1.61
N VAL A 103 4.74 4.97 1.82
CA VAL A 103 4.39 4.48 3.16
C VAL A 103 5.64 4.01 3.89
N ILE A 104 6.53 3.30 3.20
CA ILE A 104 7.78 2.81 3.80
C ILE A 104 8.62 3.97 4.30
N VAL A 105 8.72 5.04 3.51
CA VAL A 105 9.46 6.25 3.91
C VAL A 105 8.87 6.84 5.20
N GLU A 106 7.55 6.96 5.28
CA GLU A 106 6.89 7.51 6.46
C GLU A 106 7.06 6.62 7.69
N ILE A 107 7.03 5.31 7.51
CA ILE A 107 7.26 4.36 8.61
C ILE A 107 8.67 4.53 9.15
N ILE A 108 9.66 4.62 8.28
CA ILE A 108 11.06 4.79 8.69
C ILE A 108 11.22 6.09 9.46
N ARG A 109 10.63 7.19 8.99
CA ARG A 109 10.67 8.47 9.68
C ARG A 109 10.04 8.40 11.07
N SER A 110 8.90 7.71 11.18
CA SER A 110 8.21 7.55 12.45
C SER A 110 9.05 6.79 13.46
N ILE A 111 9.71 5.73 13.03
CA ILE A 111 10.58 4.93 13.90
C ILE A 111 11.79 5.76 14.34
N SER A 112 12.42 6.47 13.40
CA SER A 112 13.59 7.31 13.70
C SER A 112 13.25 8.42 14.69
N SER A 113 12.08 9.04 14.54
CA SER A 113 11.63 10.09 15.47
C SER A 113 11.43 9.56 16.89
N ARG A 114 10.94 8.33 17.01
CA ARG A 114 10.71 7.72 18.32
C ARG A 114 12.00 7.33 19.04
N GLU A 115 13.03 7.02 18.28
CA GLU A 115 14.34 6.64 18.81
C GLU A 115 15.20 7.86 19.15
N ALA A 116 14.86 8.99 18.60
CA ALA A 116 15.56 10.24 18.92
C ALA A 116 15.03 10.81 20.24
#